data_b24295539cdec6311f8619acc8dd17a7
#
_entry.id   b24295539cdec6311f8619acc8dd17a7
#
_cell.length_a   1.000
_cell.length_b   1.000
_cell.length_c   1.000
_cell.angle_alpha   90.00
_cell.angle_beta   90.00
_cell.angle_gamma   90.00
#
_symmetry.space_group_name_H-M   'P 1'
#
loop_
_entity.id
_entity.type
_entity.pdbx_description
1 polymer ?
#
loop_
_entity_poly.entity_id
_entity_poly.type
_entity_poly.pdbx_seq_one_letter_code
_entity_poly.pdbx_strand_id
1 'polypeptide(L)'
;MLRNFRQYAHIIYVAKKPKLSKNQQRQVAENRRKRLDASNNNIESLSSDTDFLGELSDGRVISRFGKQAIVETATADRQHHKCYIRRTIKSVVCGDKVMFRPSTTAESRDRGIIEIVLDRKSTLSRPDYYDGVKPIAANIDQIIVVSSIAPALSTHIIDRYLVACEHAEIMPVIVVNKVELLDESGLEEVHKDLAVYTQIGYRVIMASCISQQGLDELSAALKDKVSVFVGQSGVGKSSLINQLLPDSQEVVGEISGNSGLGQHTTTAAKLIPFTLGGELIDSPGVREFGLWHLPVHEITQGFVEFREYLGGCKFSDCTHQNDPGCLIRAAVERNAIDPQRYQSYLKIVDSLDQNRPAYIKE
;
A
#
# COMPACT_ATOMS: atom_id res chain seq x y z
N MET A 1 43.09 -2.15 12.48
CA MET A 1 42.40 -0.91 12.10
C MET A 1 40.90 -1.18 12.13
N LEU A 2 40.33 -1.30 13.32
CA LEU A 2 38.91 -1.59 13.55
C LEU A 2 38.37 -0.57 14.58
N ARG A 3 38.18 0.66 14.14
CA ARG A 3 37.49 1.71 14.92
C ARG A 3 36.91 2.68 13.89
N ASN A 4 35.59 2.64 13.71
CA ASN A 4 34.71 3.72 13.22
C ASN A 4 33.44 3.25 12.48
N PHE A 5 32.93 2.04 12.81
CA PHE A 5 31.62 1.57 12.23
C PHE A 5 30.41 1.79 13.15
N ARG A 6 30.55 2.59 14.23
CA ARG A 6 29.44 2.79 15.20
C ARG A 6 28.71 4.13 15.10
N GLN A 7 29.03 4.98 14.12
CA GLN A 7 28.50 6.35 14.08
C GLN A 7 27.41 6.61 13.02
N TYR A 8 27.07 5.61 12.19
CA TYR A 8 26.02 5.77 11.15
C TYR A 8 24.67 5.11 11.47
N ALA A 9 24.50 4.58 12.68
CA ALA A 9 23.29 3.85 13.07
C ALA A 9 22.12 4.73 13.55
N HIS A 10 22.18 6.06 13.43
CA HIS A 10 21.18 6.95 14.04
C HIS A 10 20.69 8.11 13.19
N ILE A 11 20.62 7.98 11.86
CA ILE A 11 19.87 8.97 11.08
C ILE A 11 18.93 8.22 10.12
N ILE A 12 17.98 7.46 10.66
CA ILE A 12 16.72 7.24 9.97
C ILE A 12 15.93 8.54 10.18
N TYR A 13 16.13 9.50 9.31
CA TYR A 13 15.20 10.61 9.17
C TYR A 13 13.95 10.06 8.46
N VAL A 14 13.14 9.30 9.20
CA VAL A 14 11.72 9.23 8.91
C VAL A 14 11.27 10.67 9.10
N ALA A 15 10.96 11.37 8.01
CA ALA A 15 10.31 12.67 8.06
C ALA A 15 8.98 12.43 8.80
N LYS A 16 9.00 12.59 10.13
CA LYS A 16 7.79 12.55 10.93
C LYS A 16 6.90 13.62 10.36
N LYS A 17 5.73 13.24 9.84
CA LYS A 17 4.66 14.21 9.55
C LYS A 17 4.67 15.23 10.69
N PRO A 18 4.73 16.55 10.43
CA PRO A 18 4.72 17.53 11.48
C PRO A 18 3.52 17.22 12.37
N LYS A 19 3.77 16.96 13.65
CA LYS A 19 2.70 16.73 14.60
C LYS A 19 1.81 17.97 14.56
N LEU A 20 0.54 17.78 14.24
CA LEU A 20 -0.44 18.86 14.28
C LEU A 20 -0.28 19.61 15.58
N SER A 21 -0.21 20.94 15.54
CA SER A 21 -0.20 21.77 16.74
C SER A 21 -1.44 21.50 17.58
N LYS A 22 -1.40 21.76 18.88
CA LYS A 22 -2.58 21.60 19.76
C LYS A 22 -3.82 22.31 19.22
N ASN A 23 -3.64 23.47 18.58
CA ASN A 23 -4.73 24.23 17.94
C ASN A 23 -5.28 23.51 16.71
N GLN A 24 -4.41 22.95 15.86
CA GLN A 24 -4.83 22.16 14.69
C GLN A 24 -5.55 20.87 15.11
N GLN A 25 -5.06 20.19 16.17
CA GLN A 25 -5.75 19.01 16.73
C GLN A 25 -7.13 19.36 17.29
N ARG A 26 -7.25 20.51 17.99
CA ARG A 26 -8.55 21.01 18.48
C ARG A 26 -9.48 21.35 17.31
N GLN A 27 -8.97 21.98 16.27
CA GLN A 27 -9.76 22.37 15.10
C GLN A 27 -10.24 21.14 14.31
N VAL A 28 -9.40 20.10 14.18
CA VAL A 28 -9.78 18.80 13.61
C VAL A 28 -10.86 18.12 14.46
N ALA A 29 -10.69 18.09 15.79
CA ALA A 29 -11.68 17.53 16.72
C ALA A 29 -13.01 18.30 16.68
N GLU A 30 -12.97 19.63 16.62
CA GLU A 30 -14.16 20.48 16.52
C GLU A 30 -14.87 20.31 15.17
N ASN A 31 -14.15 20.23 14.07
CA ASN A 31 -14.71 19.94 12.75
C ASN A 31 -15.34 18.54 12.70
N ARG A 32 -14.73 17.56 13.36
CA ARG A 32 -15.30 16.21 13.53
C ARG A 32 -16.61 16.26 14.31
N ARG A 33 -16.63 16.97 15.42
CA ARG A 33 -17.83 17.17 16.23
C ARG A 33 -18.95 17.87 15.45
N LYS A 34 -18.64 18.97 14.73
CA LYS A 34 -19.60 19.67 13.85
C LYS A 34 -20.18 18.77 12.76
N ARG A 35 -19.37 17.85 12.17
CA ARG A 35 -19.85 16.86 11.19
C ARG A 35 -20.79 15.84 11.85
N LEU A 36 -20.46 15.37 13.06
CA LEU A 36 -21.32 14.47 13.85
C LEU A 36 -22.64 15.13 14.21
N ASP A 37 -22.59 16.38 14.71
CA ASP A 37 -23.78 17.15 15.09
C ASP A 37 -24.66 17.46 13.85
N ALA A 38 -24.05 17.81 12.71
CA ALA A 38 -24.78 18.02 11.46
C ALA A 38 -25.39 16.71 10.91
N SER A 39 -24.74 15.57 11.12
CA SER A 39 -25.28 14.24 10.78
C SER A 39 -26.48 13.90 11.67
N ASN A 40 -26.42 14.18 12.96
CA ASN A 40 -27.53 13.96 13.89
C ASN A 40 -28.74 14.87 13.59
N ASN A 41 -28.52 16.15 13.31
CA ASN A 41 -29.60 17.09 12.97
C ASN A 41 -30.30 16.77 11.63
N ASN A 42 -29.55 16.18 10.64
CA ASN A 42 -30.14 15.70 9.39
C ASN A 42 -30.97 14.42 9.56
N ILE A 43 -30.74 13.66 10.64
CA ILE A 43 -31.50 12.43 10.93
C ILE A 43 -32.88 12.77 11.49
N GLU A 44 -33.00 13.83 12.30
CA GLU A 44 -34.29 14.30 12.83
C GLU A 44 -35.25 14.76 11.72
N SER A 45 -34.74 15.17 10.55
CA SER A 45 -35.55 15.56 9.39
C SER A 45 -35.96 14.38 8.47
N LEU A 46 -35.43 13.17 8.71
CA LEU A 46 -35.71 11.95 7.92
C LEU A 46 -36.51 10.90 8.74
N SER A 47 -37.43 11.36 9.54
CA SER A 47 -38.13 10.59 10.60
C SER A 47 -39.06 9.48 10.16
N SER A 48 -39.08 9.04 8.91
CA SER A 48 -39.97 7.94 8.47
C SER A 48 -39.30 6.62 8.06
N ASP A 49 -37.93 6.60 7.93
CA ASP A 49 -37.22 5.39 7.45
C ASP A 49 -36.06 4.94 8.37
N THR A 50 -35.99 5.38 9.62
CA THR A 50 -34.83 5.12 10.51
C THR A 50 -35.11 4.24 11.71
N ASP A 51 -36.34 3.79 11.91
CA ASP A 51 -36.76 3.00 13.09
C ASP A 51 -36.01 1.65 13.21
N PHE A 52 -35.37 1.20 12.14
CA PHE A 52 -34.56 -0.02 12.11
C PHE A 52 -33.05 0.23 12.29
N LEU A 53 -32.61 1.46 12.52
CA LEU A 53 -31.19 1.77 12.71
C LEU A 53 -30.82 1.85 14.18
N GLY A 54 -29.73 1.15 14.52
CA GLY A 54 -29.14 1.18 15.85
C GLY A 54 -28.33 2.43 16.15
N GLU A 55 -27.67 2.43 17.30
CA GLU A 55 -26.81 3.52 17.73
C GLU A 55 -25.58 3.67 16.81
N LEU A 56 -25.03 4.88 16.78
CA LEU A 56 -23.82 5.20 16.03
C LEU A 56 -22.62 4.46 16.65
N SER A 57 -21.95 3.65 15.86
CA SER A 57 -20.86 2.78 16.31
C SER A 57 -19.63 2.92 15.43
N ASP A 58 -18.46 2.68 16.03
CA ASP A 58 -17.19 2.60 15.28
C ASP A 58 -17.10 1.26 14.55
N GLY A 59 -16.59 1.31 13.30
CA GLY A 59 -16.39 0.13 12.50
C GLY A 59 -15.29 0.30 11.45
N ARG A 60 -15.04 -0.79 10.74
CA ARG A 60 -14.07 -0.84 9.65
C ARG A 60 -14.66 -1.51 8.42
N VAL A 61 -14.45 -0.93 7.25
CA VAL A 61 -14.88 -1.50 5.98
C VAL A 61 -13.99 -2.67 5.60
N ILE A 62 -14.54 -3.87 5.58
CA ILE A 62 -13.83 -5.09 5.17
C ILE A 62 -14.03 -5.44 3.69
N SER A 63 -15.11 -4.94 3.09
CA SER A 63 -15.38 -5.14 1.66
C SER A 63 -16.38 -4.09 1.14
N ARG A 64 -16.30 -3.75 -0.15
CA ARG A 64 -17.21 -2.81 -0.81
C ARG A 64 -17.76 -3.37 -2.11
N PHE A 65 -19.07 -3.24 -2.32
CA PHE A 65 -19.78 -3.67 -3.52
C PHE A 65 -20.69 -2.54 -4.04
N GLY A 66 -20.22 -1.81 -5.03
CA GLY A 66 -20.97 -0.69 -5.58
C GLY A 66 -21.33 0.38 -4.53
N LYS A 67 -22.60 0.53 -4.17
CA LYS A 67 -23.11 1.47 -3.16
C LYS A 67 -23.27 0.86 -1.76
N GLN A 68 -22.79 -0.36 -1.55
CA GLN A 68 -22.85 -1.10 -0.30
C GLN A 68 -21.46 -1.47 0.18
N ALA A 69 -21.30 -1.68 1.47
CA ALA A 69 -20.10 -2.19 2.10
C ALA A 69 -20.46 -3.18 3.22
N ILE A 70 -19.52 -4.07 3.53
CA ILE A 70 -19.56 -4.83 4.76
C ILE A 70 -18.67 -4.10 5.76
N VAL A 71 -19.22 -3.78 6.91
CA VAL A 71 -18.55 -3.11 8.02
C VAL A 71 -18.41 -4.10 9.17
N GLU A 72 -17.21 -4.25 9.68
CA GLU A 72 -16.88 -4.99 10.90
C GLU A 72 -16.93 -4.02 12.09
N THR A 73 -17.59 -4.40 13.18
CA THR A 73 -17.60 -3.60 14.41
C THR A 73 -16.19 -3.53 15.03
N ALA A 74 -15.89 -2.43 15.71
CA ALA A 74 -14.64 -2.30 16.48
C ALA A 74 -14.66 -3.04 17.82
N THR A 75 -15.78 -3.71 18.15
CA THR A 75 -15.98 -4.49 19.36
C THR A 75 -15.27 -5.85 19.28
N ALA A 76 -15.03 -6.49 20.41
CA ALA A 76 -14.29 -7.75 20.48
C ALA A 76 -14.96 -8.93 19.71
N ASP A 77 -16.28 -8.87 19.52
CA ASP A 77 -17.08 -9.86 18.79
C ASP A 77 -16.97 -9.74 17.27
N ARG A 78 -16.40 -8.64 16.75
CA ARG A 78 -16.11 -8.41 15.33
C ARG A 78 -17.29 -8.76 14.41
N GLN A 79 -18.49 -8.29 14.76
CA GLN A 79 -19.70 -8.54 13.97
C GLN A 79 -19.66 -7.84 12.60
N HIS A 80 -20.23 -8.49 11.60
CA HIS A 80 -20.28 -7.99 10.24
C HIS A 80 -21.68 -7.47 9.90
N HIS A 81 -21.75 -6.22 9.45
CA HIS A 81 -22.96 -5.54 9.05
C HIS A 81 -22.91 -5.12 7.58
N LYS A 82 -23.98 -5.46 6.83
CA LYS A 82 -24.17 -4.93 5.48
C LYS A 82 -24.71 -3.50 5.60
N CYS A 83 -24.00 -2.52 5.02
CA CYS A 83 -24.33 -1.12 5.14
C CYS A 83 -24.46 -0.47 3.76
N TYR A 84 -25.39 0.48 3.63
CA TYR A 84 -25.41 1.44 2.54
C TYR A 84 -24.41 2.56 2.82
N ILE A 85 -23.85 3.12 1.75
CA ILE A 85 -22.97 4.28 1.81
C ILE A 85 -23.84 5.52 1.60
N ARG A 86 -23.82 6.45 2.56
CA ARG A 86 -24.55 7.72 2.44
C ARG A 86 -24.12 8.49 1.20
N ARG A 87 -25.05 9.10 0.46
CA ARG A 87 -24.78 9.80 -0.81
C ARG A 87 -23.80 10.97 -0.68
N THR A 88 -23.67 11.55 0.51
CA THR A 88 -22.72 12.63 0.81
C THR A 88 -21.26 12.16 0.91
N ILE A 89 -21.04 10.85 1.04
CA ILE A 89 -19.70 10.28 1.15
C ILE A 89 -19.15 10.04 -0.26
N LYS A 90 -18.09 10.76 -0.62
CA LYS A 90 -17.47 10.69 -1.95
C LYS A 90 -16.81 9.35 -2.24
N SER A 91 -16.13 8.77 -1.26
CA SER A 91 -15.34 7.53 -1.45
C SER A 91 -15.31 6.71 -0.16
N VAL A 92 -15.63 5.42 -0.29
CA VAL A 92 -15.43 4.39 0.72
C VAL A 92 -14.61 3.28 0.09
N VAL A 93 -13.58 2.80 0.77
CA VAL A 93 -12.71 1.70 0.30
C VAL A 93 -12.45 0.70 1.41
N CYS A 94 -11.95 -0.47 1.05
CA CYS A 94 -11.51 -1.49 2.00
C CYS A 94 -10.44 -0.92 2.94
N GLY A 95 -10.55 -1.19 4.24
CA GLY A 95 -9.67 -0.67 5.28
C GLY A 95 -10.11 0.69 5.87
N ASP A 96 -11.13 1.37 5.31
CA ASP A 96 -11.63 2.62 5.89
C ASP A 96 -12.19 2.40 7.29
N LYS A 97 -11.80 3.28 8.22
CA LYS A 97 -12.44 3.42 9.52
C LYS A 97 -13.66 4.31 9.37
N VAL A 98 -14.78 3.86 9.90
CA VAL A 98 -16.08 4.52 9.69
C VAL A 98 -16.87 4.63 10.98
N MET A 99 -17.75 5.63 11.03
CA MET A 99 -18.87 5.65 11.94
C MET A 99 -20.11 5.19 11.18
N PHE A 100 -20.83 4.21 11.72
CA PHE A 100 -21.98 3.60 11.05
C PHE A 100 -23.09 3.29 12.05
N ARG A 101 -24.31 3.15 11.55
CA ARG A 101 -25.46 2.63 12.31
C ARG A 101 -25.77 1.22 11.79
N PRO A 102 -25.70 0.18 12.63
CA PRO A 102 -26.12 -1.16 12.24
C PRO A 102 -27.64 -1.20 12.04
N SER A 103 -28.13 -2.18 11.27
CA SER A 103 -29.56 -2.53 11.28
C SER A 103 -29.90 -3.26 12.57
N THR A 104 -31.02 -2.91 13.19
CA THR A 104 -31.57 -3.60 14.38
C THR A 104 -32.46 -4.79 14.02
N THR A 105 -32.81 -4.94 12.75
CA THR A 105 -33.67 -6.02 12.27
C THR A 105 -32.86 -7.08 11.53
N ALA A 106 -33.31 -8.34 11.64
CA ALA A 106 -32.70 -9.48 10.94
C ALA A 106 -33.22 -9.64 9.49
N GLU A 107 -34.10 -8.76 9.01
CA GLU A 107 -34.67 -8.87 7.68
C GLU A 107 -33.61 -8.56 6.61
N SER A 108 -33.59 -9.36 5.55
CA SER A 108 -32.57 -9.26 4.48
C SER A 108 -32.61 -7.94 3.68
N ARG A 109 -33.66 -7.14 3.84
CA ARG A 109 -33.83 -5.83 3.18
C ARG A 109 -33.25 -4.67 3.99
N ASP A 110 -33.18 -4.84 5.31
CA ASP A 110 -32.72 -3.78 6.21
C ASP A 110 -31.21 -3.80 6.29
N ARG A 111 -30.62 -2.66 6.02
CA ARG A 111 -29.18 -2.47 5.96
C ARG A 111 -28.79 -1.34 6.91
N GLY A 112 -27.65 -1.50 7.55
CA GLY A 112 -27.02 -0.38 8.24
C GLY A 112 -26.63 0.75 7.29
N ILE A 113 -26.19 1.86 7.83
CA ILE A 113 -25.75 3.05 7.05
C ILE A 113 -24.40 3.51 7.54
N ILE A 114 -23.43 3.67 6.63
CA ILE A 114 -22.18 4.39 6.88
C ILE A 114 -22.49 5.88 6.87
N GLU A 115 -22.25 6.54 7.99
CA GLU A 115 -22.49 7.96 8.20
C GLU A 115 -21.28 8.83 7.90
N ILE A 116 -20.09 8.37 8.31
CA ILE A 116 -18.84 9.13 8.23
C ILE A 116 -17.69 8.17 7.92
N VAL A 117 -16.78 8.61 7.05
CA VAL A 117 -15.46 8.00 6.88
C VAL A 117 -14.46 8.83 7.69
N LEU A 118 -13.69 8.17 8.55
CA LEU A 118 -12.67 8.81 9.36
C LEU A 118 -11.40 9.09 8.55
N ASP A 119 -10.54 9.96 9.06
CA ASP A 119 -9.29 10.32 8.41
C ASP A 119 -8.40 9.08 8.20
N ARG A 120 -7.89 8.92 6.98
CA ARG A 120 -7.02 7.82 6.59
C ARG A 120 -5.58 8.10 7.01
N LYS A 121 -4.90 7.09 7.55
CA LYS A 121 -3.46 7.15 7.83
C LYS A 121 -2.64 7.03 6.55
N SER A 122 -3.08 6.16 5.65
CA SER A 122 -2.49 5.89 4.34
C SER A 122 -3.59 5.59 3.33
N THR A 123 -3.31 5.82 2.05
CA THR A 123 -4.24 5.53 0.97
C THR A 123 -3.48 4.91 -0.20
N LEU A 124 -3.88 3.73 -0.60
CA LEU A 124 -3.43 3.14 -1.84
C LEU A 124 -4.39 3.55 -2.94
N SER A 125 -3.85 4.13 -3.99
CA SER A 125 -4.63 4.65 -5.11
C SER A 125 -4.13 4.09 -6.42
N ARG A 126 -5.01 4.07 -7.42
CA ARG A 126 -4.64 3.77 -8.79
C ARG A 126 -5.07 4.90 -9.70
N PRO A 127 -4.42 5.07 -10.84
CA PRO A 127 -4.89 5.98 -11.87
C PRO A 127 -6.30 5.60 -12.33
N ASP A 128 -7.14 6.61 -12.56
CA ASP A 128 -8.48 6.45 -13.13
C ASP A 128 -8.62 7.35 -14.36
N TYR A 129 -9.24 6.81 -15.41
CA TYR A 129 -9.35 7.52 -16.69
C TYR A 129 -10.16 8.83 -16.59
N TYR A 130 -11.15 8.87 -15.68
CA TYR A 130 -12.08 9.99 -15.58
C TYR A 130 -11.76 10.93 -14.41
N ASP A 131 -11.31 10.36 -13.29
CA ASP A 131 -11.18 11.08 -12.00
C ASP A 131 -9.71 11.31 -11.57
N GLY A 132 -8.74 11.06 -12.46
CA GLY A 132 -7.31 11.20 -12.18
C GLY A 132 -6.76 10.09 -11.29
N VAL A 133 -7.04 10.09 -9.99
CA VAL A 133 -6.53 9.10 -9.03
C VAL A 133 -7.66 8.58 -8.14
N LYS A 134 -7.90 7.26 -8.17
CA LYS A 134 -8.97 6.60 -7.41
C LYS A 134 -8.42 5.77 -6.26
N PRO A 135 -8.85 6.03 -5.02
CA PRO A 135 -8.52 5.18 -3.88
C PRO A 135 -9.06 3.77 -4.06
N ILE A 136 -8.25 2.77 -3.71
CA ILE A 136 -8.60 1.33 -3.77
C ILE A 136 -8.55 0.65 -2.41
N ALA A 137 -7.68 1.13 -1.50
CA ALA A 137 -7.59 0.66 -0.13
C ALA A 137 -7.06 1.77 0.78
N ALA A 138 -7.31 1.67 2.08
CA ALA A 138 -6.91 2.66 3.07
C ALA A 138 -6.39 2.01 4.35
N ASN A 139 -5.67 2.81 5.14
CA ASN A 139 -5.13 2.42 6.45
C ASN A 139 -4.22 1.17 6.38
N ILE A 140 -3.41 1.11 5.32
CA ILE A 140 -2.39 0.08 5.10
C ILE A 140 -1.15 0.46 5.91
N ASP A 141 -0.60 -0.49 6.67
CA ASP A 141 0.62 -0.29 7.45
C ASP A 141 1.88 -0.60 6.66
N GLN A 142 1.81 -1.58 5.73
CA GLN A 142 2.96 -1.98 4.91
C GLN A 142 2.57 -2.62 3.58
N ILE A 143 3.49 -2.55 2.62
CA ILE A 143 3.39 -3.23 1.33
C ILE A 143 4.49 -4.29 1.24
N ILE A 144 4.09 -5.53 1.00
CA ILE A 144 4.99 -6.65 0.75
C ILE A 144 5.28 -6.70 -0.75
N VAL A 145 6.47 -6.25 -1.12
CA VAL A 145 6.96 -6.26 -2.50
C VAL A 145 7.58 -7.63 -2.79
N VAL A 146 6.80 -8.48 -3.45
CA VAL A 146 7.23 -9.84 -3.77
C VAL A 146 7.93 -9.86 -5.12
N SER A 147 9.18 -10.27 -5.10
CA SER A 147 9.99 -10.69 -6.26
C SER A 147 10.31 -12.18 -6.16
N SER A 148 11.02 -12.73 -7.11
CA SER A 148 11.40 -14.15 -7.08
C SER A 148 12.66 -14.41 -7.89
N ILE A 149 13.19 -15.62 -7.76
CA ILE A 149 14.30 -16.12 -8.56
C ILE A 149 13.80 -16.60 -9.94
N ALA A 150 12.56 -17.07 -10.02
CA ALA A 150 11.88 -17.45 -11.25
C ALA A 150 10.44 -16.93 -11.28
N PRO A 151 10.07 -15.96 -12.14
CA PRO A 151 10.91 -15.27 -13.15
C PRO A 151 12.12 -14.56 -12.54
N ALA A 152 13.15 -14.32 -13.34
CA ALA A 152 14.43 -13.77 -12.90
C ALA A 152 14.26 -12.51 -12.05
N LEU A 153 15.08 -12.40 -11.01
CA LEU A 153 15.10 -11.24 -10.12
C LEU A 153 15.35 -9.96 -10.92
N SER A 154 14.48 -8.97 -10.76
CA SER A 154 14.59 -7.68 -11.40
C SER A 154 14.59 -6.57 -10.36
N THR A 155 15.76 -6.03 -10.07
CA THR A 155 15.94 -4.89 -9.16
C THR A 155 15.16 -3.65 -9.64
N HIS A 156 15.11 -3.43 -10.97
CA HIS A 156 14.32 -2.36 -11.56
C HIS A 156 12.82 -2.41 -11.20
N ILE A 157 12.25 -3.60 -11.12
CA ILE A 157 10.84 -3.77 -10.74
C ILE A 157 10.65 -3.56 -9.25
N ILE A 158 11.59 -4.04 -8.43
CA ILE A 158 11.60 -3.76 -6.99
C ILE A 158 11.63 -2.24 -6.80
N ASP A 159 12.54 -1.53 -7.48
CA ASP A 159 12.70 -0.08 -7.39
C ASP A 159 11.42 0.68 -7.75
N ARG A 160 10.69 0.24 -8.78
CA ARG A 160 9.38 0.82 -9.14
C ARG A 160 8.36 0.71 -8.01
N TYR A 161 8.28 -0.45 -7.35
CA TYR A 161 7.40 -0.63 -6.20
C TYR A 161 7.85 0.20 -5.00
N LEU A 162 9.16 0.29 -4.74
CA LEU A 162 9.69 1.11 -3.65
C LEU A 162 9.33 2.58 -3.84
N VAL A 163 9.54 3.15 -5.03
CA VAL A 163 9.14 4.53 -5.35
C VAL A 163 7.65 4.75 -5.12
N ALA A 164 6.80 3.80 -5.51
CA ALA A 164 5.36 3.88 -5.28
C ALA A 164 5.00 3.82 -3.79
N CYS A 165 5.70 2.99 -3.01
CA CYS A 165 5.53 2.90 -1.55
C CYS A 165 5.95 4.19 -0.85
N GLU A 166 7.10 4.77 -1.22
CA GLU A 166 7.61 6.02 -0.69
C GLU A 166 6.66 7.20 -0.98
N HIS A 167 6.12 7.27 -2.22
CA HIS A 167 5.13 8.26 -2.59
C HIS A 167 3.82 8.10 -1.79
N ALA A 168 3.36 6.86 -1.57
CA ALA A 168 2.17 6.57 -0.78
C ALA A 168 2.38 6.71 0.74
N GLU A 169 3.61 6.96 1.20
CA GLU A 169 4.03 6.96 2.61
C GLU A 169 3.68 5.64 3.33
N ILE A 170 3.81 4.51 2.64
CA ILE A 170 3.53 3.17 3.18
C ILE A 170 4.85 2.38 3.21
N MET A 171 5.17 1.78 4.36
CA MET A 171 6.42 1.05 4.57
C MET A 171 6.52 -0.17 3.63
N PRO A 172 7.56 -0.31 2.80
CA PRO A 172 7.79 -1.49 2.02
C PRO A 172 8.56 -2.56 2.79
N VAL A 173 8.25 -3.83 2.50
CA VAL A 173 9.06 -5.00 2.86
C VAL A 173 9.32 -5.79 1.59
N ILE A 174 10.58 -6.02 1.24
CA ILE A 174 10.97 -6.77 0.05
C ILE A 174 10.99 -8.25 0.42
N VAL A 175 10.31 -9.10 -0.38
CA VAL A 175 10.34 -10.56 -0.24
C VAL A 175 10.83 -11.16 -1.54
N VAL A 176 11.93 -11.89 -1.48
CA VAL A 176 12.45 -12.65 -2.64
C VAL A 176 12.09 -14.12 -2.44
N ASN A 177 11.14 -14.58 -3.23
CA ASN A 177 10.57 -15.92 -3.15
C ASN A 177 11.29 -16.91 -4.08
N LYS A 178 11.08 -18.20 -3.83
CA LYS A 178 11.63 -19.34 -4.59
C LYS A 178 13.14 -19.48 -4.46
N VAL A 179 13.67 -19.13 -3.28
CA VAL A 179 15.13 -19.19 -3.04
C VAL A 179 15.68 -20.63 -3.06
N GLU A 180 14.81 -21.64 -2.95
CA GLU A 180 15.17 -23.05 -3.13
C GLU A 180 15.70 -23.40 -4.53
N LEU A 181 15.54 -22.51 -5.49
CA LEU A 181 16.06 -22.69 -6.86
C LEU A 181 17.53 -22.27 -6.99
N LEU A 182 18.12 -21.67 -5.94
CA LEU A 182 19.50 -21.20 -5.95
C LEU A 182 20.43 -22.28 -5.40
N ASP A 183 21.59 -22.40 -6.02
CA ASP A 183 22.77 -23.03 -5.43
C ASP A 183 23.54 -22.00 -4.56
N GLU A 184 24.63 -22.40 -3.94
CA GLU A 184 25.44 -21.53 -3.09
C GLU A 184 25.94 -20.30 -3.83
N SER A 185 26.40 -20.46 -5.07
CA SER A 185 26.90 -19.36 -5.92
C SER A 185 25.78 -18.36 -6.25
N GLY A 186 24.61 -18.86 -6.66
CA GLY A 186 23.44 -18.01 -6.94
C GLY A 186 22.93 -17.28 -5.71
N LEU A 187 23.03 -17.91 -4.55
CA LEU A 187 22.64 -17.28 -3.28
C LEU A 187 23.57 -16.10 -2.92
N GLU A 188 24.88 -16.24 -3.11
CA GLU A 188 25.85 -15.17 -2.92
C GLU A 188 25.60 -13.98 -3.86
N GLU A 189 25.32 -14.26 -5.15
CA GLU A 189 25.01 -13.23 -6.15
C GLU A 189 23.74 -12.46 -5.77
N VAL A 190 22.67 -13.16 -5.44
CA VAL A 190 21.40 -12.53 -5.00
C VAL A 190 21.57 -11.73 -3.73
N HIS A 191 22.33 -12.21 -2.75
CA HIS A 191 22.64 -11.45 -1.54
C HIS A 191 23.40 -10.16 -1.86
N LYS A 192 24.33 -10.19 -2.81
CA LYS A 192 25.06 -9.00 -3.26
C LYS A 192 24.12 -7.98 -3.90
N ASP A 193 23.23 -8.44 -4.80
CA ASP A 193 22.26 -7.58 -5.47
C ASP A 193 21.26 -6.95 -4.49
N LEU A 194 20.92 -7.66 -3.42
CA LEU A 194 19.96 -7.19 -2.41
C LEU A 194 20.62 -6.37 -1.28
N ALA A 195 21.93 -6.39 -1.16
CA ALA A 195 22.66 -5.70 -0.09
C ALA A 195 22.41 -4.19 -0.10
N VAL A 196 22.25 -3.59 -1.29
CA VAL A 196 21.95 -2.16 -1.44
C VAL A 196 20.64 -1.78 -0.73
N TYR A 197 19.62 -2.61 -0.81
CA TYR A 197 18.32 -2.33 -0.19
C TYR A 197 18.41 -2.33 1.34
N THR A 198 19.15 -3.29 1.92
CA THR A 198 19.37 -3.33 3.37
C THR A 198 20.24 -2.17 3.85
N GLN A 199 21.23 -1.76 3.06
CA GLN A 199 22.09 -0.61 3.37
C GLN A 199 21.32 0.71 3.41
N ILE A 200 20.36 0.90 2.51
CA ILE A 200 19.49 2.10 2.49
C ILE A 200 18.29 2.00 3.45
N GLY A 201 18.17 0.89 4.21
CA GLY A 201 17.23 0.76 5.34
C GLY A 201 15.96 -0.05 5.04
N TYR A 202 15.82 -0.69 3.87
CA TYR A 202 14.69 -1.56 3.59
C TYR A 202 14.88 -2.95 4.20
N ARG A 203 13.77 -3.51 4.68
CA ARG A 203 13.76 -4.91 5.13
C ARG A 203 13.68 -5.83 3.92
N VAL A 204 14.58 -6.84 3.88
CA VAL A 204 14.61 -7.87 2.84
C VAL A 204 14.46 -9.23 3.49
N ILE A 205 13.54 -10.05 2.99
CA ILE A 205 13.27 -11.42 3.46
C ILE A 205 13.46 -12.37 2.28
N MET A 206 14.29 -13.38 2.46
CA MET A 206 14.47 -14.48 1.52
C MET A 206 13.50 -15.61 1.88
N ALA A 207 12.61 -16.00 0.97
CA ALA A 207 11.51 -16.93 1.27
C ALA A 207 11.41 -18.09 0.28
N SER A 208 10.90 -19.21 0.78
CA SER A 208 10.53 -20.38 -0.02
C SER A 208 9.28 -21.05 0.57
N CYS A 209 8.24 -21.20 -0.24
CA CYS A 209 7.08 -22.00 0.14
C CYS A 209 7.36 -23.51 0.16
N ILE A 210 8.43 -23.97 -0.53
CA ILE A 210 8.80 -25.39 -0.64
C ILE A 210 9.65 -25.80 0.56
N SER A 211 10.75 -25.08 0.81
CA SER A 211 11.65 -25.35 1.94
C SER A 211 11.22 -24.75 3.26
N GLN A 212 10.14 -23.96 3.29
CA GLN A 212 9.62 -23.20 4.43
C GLN A 212 10.59 -22.12 4.96
N GLN A 213 11.69 -21.86 4.27
CA GLN A 213 12.65 -20.84 4.64
C GLN A 213 12.00 -19.44 4.64
N GLY A 214 12.32 -18.64 5.66
CA GLY A 214 11.89 -17.23 5.77
C GLY A 214 10.40 -17.02 6.05
N LEU A 215 9.57 -18.06 6.11
CA LEU A 215 8.12 -17.91 6.37
C LEU A 215 7.83 -17.45 7.80
N ASP A 216 8.60 -17.87 8.78
CA ASP A 216 8.47 -17.39 10.16
C ASP A 216 8.83 -15.90 10.26
N GLU A 217 9.89 -15.48 9.55
CA GLU A 217 10.27 -14.08 9.50
C GLU A 217 9.21 -13.22 8.80
N LEU A 218 8.64 -13.73 7.70
CA LEU A 218 7.53 -13.06 7.00
C LEU A 218 6.30 -12.98 7.91
N SER A 219 5.93 -14.07 8.58
CA SER A 219 4.80 -14.10 9.53
C SER A 219 4.99 -13.08 10.66
N ALA A 220 6.19 -12.99 11.22
CA ALA A 220 6.52 -11.99 12.23
C ALA A 220 6.44 -10.55 11.69
N ALA A 221 6.79 -10.33 10.42
CA ALA A 221 6.65 -9.02 9.77
C ALA A 221 5.19 -8.61 9.55
N LEU A 222 4.28 -9.58 9.34
CA LEU A 222 2.86 -9.37 9.08
C LEU A 222 2.03 -9.17 10.35
N LYS A 223 2.53 -9.66 11.48
CA LYS A 223 1.79 -9.66 12.75
C LYS A 223 1.35 -8.23 13.13
N ASP A 224 0.07 -8.12 13.50
CA ASP A 224 -0.59 -6.89 13.96
C ASP A 224 -0.55 -5.72 12.93
N LYS A 225 -0.35 -6.04 11.63
CA LYS A 225 -0.31 -5.05 10.56
C LYS A 225 -1.32 -5.35 9.47
N VAL A 226 -1.83 -4.28 8.86
CA VAL A 226 -2.60 -4.35 7.62
C VAL A 226 -1.62 -4.32 6.45
N SER A 227 -1.56 -5.41 5.70
CA SER A 227 -0.57 -5.64 4.65
C SER A 227 -1.22 -5.80 3.28
N VAL A 228 -0.49 -5.40 2.24
CA VAL A 228 -0.85 -5.61 0.83
C VAL A 228 0.31 -6.30 0.14
N PHE A 229 0.04 -7.32 -0.67
CA PHE A 229 1.05 -8.01 -1.47
C PHE A 229 1.02 -7.49 -2.91
N VAL A 230 2.17 -7.01 -3.38
CA VAL A 230 2.39 -6.55 -4.75
C VAL A 230 3.56 -7.32 -5.39
N GLY A 231 3.66 -7.26 -6.71
CA GLY A 231 4.72 -7.94 -7.45
C GLY A 231 4.22 -8.49 -8.78
N GLN A 232 5.11 -8.91 -9.64
CA GLN A 232 4.79 -9.44 -10.96
C GLN A 232 3.96 -10.74 -10.91
N SER A 233 3.40 -11.10 -12.06
CA SER A 233 2.79 -12.41 -12.24
C SER A 233 3.85 -13.52 -12.13
N GLY A 234 3.49 -14.64 -11.51
CA GLY A 234 4.37 -15.81 -11.41
C GLY A 234 5.43 -15.76 -10.29
N VAL A 235 5.60 -14.66 -9.54
CA VAL A 235 6.57 -14.57 -8.42
C VAL A 235 6.16 -15.38 -7.18
N GLY A 236 4.94 -15.95 -7.15
CA GLY A 236 4.47 -16.80 -6.05
C GLY A 236 3.72 -16.07 -4.94
N LYS A 237 3.13 -14.88 -5.20
CA LYS A 237 2.31 -14.16 -4.20
C LYS A 237 1.20 -15.03 -3.62
N SER A 238 0.42 -15.68 -4.47
CA SER A 238 -0.69 -16.54 -4.03
C SER A 238 -0.19 -17.74 -3.22
N SER A 239 0.95 -18.31 -3.57
CA SER A 239 1.55 -19.41 -2.81
C SER A 239 1.99 -18.96 -1.42
N LEU A 240 2.64 -17.79 -1.29
CA LEU A 240 3.00 -17.21 0.01
C LEU A 240 1.76 -16.90 0.85
N ILE A 241 0.73 -16.30 0.25
CA ILE A 241 -0.53 -15.99 0.93
C ILE A 241 -1.20 -17.28 1.42
N ASN A 242 -1.26 -18.34 0.59
CA ASN A 242 -1.84 -19.63 0.96
C ASN A 242 -1.13 -20.30 2.14
N GLN A 243 0.20 -20.16 2.24
CA GLN A 243 0.96 -20.67 3.38
C GLN A 243 0.65 -19.92 4.67
N LEU A 244 0.30 -18.64 4.57
CA LEU A 244 0.02 -17.75 5.70
C LEU A 244 -1.45 -17.78 6.13
N LEU A 245 -2.34 -18.28 5.26
CA LEU A 245 -3.81 -18.37 5.44
C LEU A 245 -4.29 -19.81 5.21
N PRO A 246 -3.84 -20.80 5.97
CA PRO A 246 -4.14 -22.21 5.70
C PRO A 246 -5.64 -22.54 5.72
N ASP A 247 -6.43 -21.84 6.52
CA ASP A 247 -7.86 -22.08 6.67
C ASP A 247 -8.73 -21.39 5.61
N SER A 248 -8.14 -20.58 4.72
CA SER A 248 -8.86 -19.74 3.75
C SER A 248 -8.67 -20.19 2.30
N GLN A 249 -8.37 -21.48 2.05
CA GLN A 249 -8.11 -22.02 0.70
C GLN A 249 -9.23 -21.71 -0.32
N GLU A 250 -10.47 -21.57 0.11
CA GLU A 250 -11.60 -21.18 -0.75
C GLU A 250 -11.50 -19.72 -1.24
N VAL A 251 -10.86 -18.83 -0.46
CA VAL A 251 -10.80 -17.40 -0.76
C VAL A 251 -9.71 -17.08 -1.80
N VAL A 252 -8.63 -17.86 -1.82
CA VAL A 252 -7.46 -17.60 -2.69
C VAL A 252 -7.57 -18.37 -4.03
N GLY A 253 -8.37 -19.41 -4.09
CA GLY A 253 -8.66 -20.15 -5.33
C GLY A 253 -9.34 -19.29 -6.40
N GLU A 254 -10.16 -18.34 -6.02
CA GLU A 254 -10.79 -17.37 -6.94
C GLU A 254 -9.83 -16.30 -7.47
N ILE A 255 -8.68 -16.10 -6.82
CA ILE A 255 -7.71 -15.06 -7.15
C ILE A 255 -6.80 -15.45 -8.33
N SER A 256 -6.57 -16.75 -8.53
CA SER A 256 -5.67 -17.29 -9.56
C SER A 256 -6.37 -18.08 -10.67
N GLY A 257 -7.68 -18.25 -10.59
CA GLY A 257 -8.46 -19.00 -11.59
C GLY A 257 -8.45 -18.32 -12.95
N ASN A 258 -7.98 -19.04 -13.97
CA ASN A 258 -8.07 -18.73 -15.38
C ASN A 258 -9.40 -18.09 -15.72
N SER A 259 -9.39 -16.80 -16.08
CA SER A 259 -10.50 -16.13 -16.74
C SER A 259 -10.59 -16.59 -18.21
N GLY A 260 -10.96 -17.86 -18.38
CA GLY A 260 -11.58 -18.29 -19.63
C GLY A 260 -13.06 -18.00 -19.56
N LEU A 261 -13.56 -17.10 -20.43
CA LEU A 261 -14.94 -16.74 -20.66
C LEU A 261 -15.61 -15.73 -19.69
N GLY A 262 -15.57 -14.46 -20.08
CA GLY A 262 -16.74 -13.59 -20.19
C GLY A 262 -17.73 -13.47 -19.04
N GLN A 263 -17.29 -13.14 -17.83
CA GLN A 263 -18.13 -12.46 -16.86
C GLN A 263 -17.32 -11.39 -16.15
N HIS A 264 -17.76 -10.13 -16.25
CA HIS A 264 -17.21 -8.99 -15.50
C HIS A 264 -17.53 -9.16 -14.00
N THR A 265 -16.83 -10.06 -13.33
CA THR A 265 -16.82 -10.13 -11.87
C THR A 265 -15.86 -9.03 -11.40
N THR A 266 -16.41 -7.87 -11.06
CA THR A 266 -15.70 -6.81 -10.35
C THR A 266 -15.32 -7.38 -9.00
N THR A 267 -14.15 -7.98 -8.89
CA THR A 267 -13.64 -8.55 -7.64
C THR A 267 -13.36 -7.39 -6.70
N ALA A 268 -14.19 -7.25 -5.68
CA ALA A 268 -14.07 -6.18 -4.69
C ALA A 268 -12.85 -6.44 -3.80
N ALA A 269 -12.18 -5.38 -3.38
CA ALA A 269 -11.14 -5.48 -2.37
C ALA A 269 -11.70 -6.07 -1.08
N LYS A 270 -10.99 -7.01 -0.45
CA LYS A 270 -11.39 -7.69 0.77
C LYS A 270 -10.28 -7.69 1.80
N LEU A 271 -10.63 -7.44 3.05
CA LEU A 271 -9.75 -7.57 4.20
C LEU A 271 -9.88 -8.99 4.76
N ILE A 272 -8.77 -9.69 4.90
CA ILE A 272 -8.70 -11.09 5.32
C ILE A 272 -7.74 -11.19 6.52
N PRO A 273 -8.17 -11.70 7.68
CA PRO A 273 -7.30 -11.85 8.82
C PRO A 273 -6.28 -12.98 8.61
N PHE A 274 -5.05 -12.79 9.07
CA PHE A 274 -4.04 -13.85 9.17
C PHE A 274 -4.24 -14.67 10.44
N THR A 275 -3.94 -15.94 10.39
CA THR A 275 -4.06 -16.87 11.53
C THR A 275 -3.18 -16.45 12.72
N LEU A 276 -2.00 -15.90 12.44
CA LEU A 276 -1.02 -15.46 13.46
C LEU A 276 -1.17 -13.98 13.87
N GLY A 277 -2.26 -13.33 13.48
CA GLY A 277 -2.50 -11.90 13.71
C GLY A 277 -2.04 -11.02 12.55
N GLY A 278 -2.69 -9.85 12.42
CA GLY A 278 -2.58 -8.97 11.25
C GLY A 278 -3.58 -9.32 10.17
N GLU A 279 -3.55 -8.58 9.06
CA GLU A 279 -4.59 -8.64 8.03
C GLU A 279 -4.02 -8.38 6.63
N LEU A 280 -4.60 -9.06 5.66
CA LEU A 280 -4.31 -8.88 4.23
C LEU A 280 -5.45 -8.08 3.59
N ILE A 281 -5.11 -7.02 2.85
CA ILE A 281 -6.04 -6.48 1.83
C ILE A 281 -5.70 -7.11 0.49
N ASP A 282 -6.60 -7.98 0.01
CA ASP A 282 -6.53 -8.52 -1.34
C ASP A 282 -7.43 -7.73 -2.29
N SER A 283 -6.83 -7.23 -3.37
CA SER A 283 -7.55 -6.49 -4.41
C SER A 283 -6.88 -6.69 -5.78
N PRO A 284 -7.64 -7.02 -6.81
CA PRO A 284 -7.11 -7.12 -8.17
C PRO A 284 -6.50 -5.81 -8.67
N GLY A 285 -7.07 -4.66 -8.24
CA GLY A 285 -6.58 -3.34 -8.63
C GLY A 285 -5.25 -2.92 -7.97
N VAL A 286 -4.82 -3.62 -6.92
CA VAL A 286 -3.55 -3.36 -6.23
C VAL A 286 -2.35 -3.95 -6.99
N ARG A 287 -2.60 -4.91 -7.87
CA ARG A 287 -1.54 -5.63 -8.60
C ARG A 287 -0.81 -4.76 -9.63
N GLU A 288 -1.44 -3.66 -10.06
CA GLU A 288 -0.92 -2.75 -11.09
C GLU A 288 -0.54 -1.39 -10.49
N PHE A 289 0.55 -1.35 -9.74
CA PHE A 289 1.17 -0.10 -9.33
C PHE A 289 1.83 0.57 -10.55
N GLY A 290 1.19 1.59 -11.10
CA GLY A 290 1.75 2.39 -12.17
C GLY A 290 2.30 3.72 -11.65
N LEU A 291 3.53 4.09 -12.06
CA LEU A 291 4.16 5.37 -11.70
C LEU A 291 3.92 6.47 -12.74
N TRP A 292 3.23 6.17 -13.84
CA TRP A 292 3.09 7.07 -14.99
C TRP A 292 2.37 8.40 -14.69
N HIS A 293 1.66 8.49 -13.58
CA HIS A 293 0.96 9.71 -13.15
C HIS A 293 1.82 10.61 -12.26
N LEU A 294 3.01 10.13 -11.85
CA LEU A 294 3.90 10.88 -10.98
C LEU A 294 4.82 11.77 -11.81
N PRO A 295 5.00 13.04 -11.42
CA PRO A 295 6.02 13.89 -12.01
C PRO A 295 7.42 13.40 -11.63
N VAL A 296 8.41 13.70 -12.45
CA VAL A 296 9.79 13.23 -12.29
C VAL A 296 10.37 13.57 -10.92
N HIS A 297 10.06 14.75 -10.36
CA HIS A 297 10.57 15.15 -9.06
C HIS A 297 10.06 14.26 -7.90
N GLU A 298 8.83 13.76 -7.97
CA GLU A 298 8.30 12.83 -6.98
C GLU A 298 8.95 11.45 -7.09
N ILE A 299 9.25 11.01 -8.32
CA ILE A 299 10.03 9.78 -8.54
C ILE A 299 11.43 9.93 -7.97
N THR A 300 12.09 11.07 -8.21
CA THR A 300 13.42 11.36 -7.66
C THR A 300 13.40 11.33 -6.12
N GLN A 301 12.37 11.89 -5.48
CA GLN A 301 12.17 11.83 -4.03
C GLN A 301 11.89 10.41 -3.52
N GLY A 302 11.33 9.54 -4.37
CA GLY A 302 11.06 8.14 -4.07
C GLY A 302 12.33 7.28 -3.93
N PHE A 303 13.47 7.75 -4.45
CA PHE A 303 14.78 7.16 -4.17
C PHE A 303 15.33 7.80 -2.90
N VAL A 304 15.20 7.09 -1.77
CA VAL A 304 15.49 7.65 -0.44
C VAL A 304 16.93 8.14 -0.30
N GLU A 305 17.88 7.45 -0.93
CA GLU A 305 19.29 7.78 -0.95
C GLU A 305 19.63 9.02 -1.80
N PHE A 306 18.69 9.47 -2.65
CA PHE A 306 18.87 10.71 -3.42
C PHE A 306 18.53 11.97 -2.61
N ARG A 307 17.73 11.82 -1.56
CA ARG A 307 17.14 12.94 -0.79
C ARG A 307 18.18 13.90 -0.22
N GLU A 308 19.35 13.39 0.16
CA GLU A 308 20.46 14.21 0.69
C GLU A 308 21.06 15.17 -0.37
N TYR A 309 20.87 14.87 -1.64
CA TYR A 309 21.46 15.62 -2.77
C TYR A 309 20.46 16.55 -3.45
N LEU A 310 19.17 16.45 -3.09
CA LEU A 310 18.12 17.26 -3.71
C LEU A 310 18.25 18.73 -3.31
N GLY A 311 18.05 19.62 -4.29
CA GLY A 311 18.13 21.07 -4.10
C GLY A 311 19.57 21.63 -4.09
N GLY A 312 20.61 20.78 -4.15
CA GLY A 312 22.00 21.22 -4.17
C GLY A 312 22.66 21.21 -5.56
N CYS A 313 21.98 20.81 -6.61
CA CYS A 313 22.50 20.84 -7.98
C CYS A 313 22.74 22.26 -8.47
N LYS A 314 23.66 22.44 -9.43
CA LYS A 314 23.96 23.73 -10.01
C LYS A 314 22.74 24.42 -10.62
N PHE A 315 21.81 23.68 -11.19
CA PHE A 315 20.58 24.16 -11.80
C PHE A 315 19.37 23.70 -11.00
N SER A 316 18.39 24.58 -10.80
CA SER A 316 17.17 24.29 -10.04
C SER A 316 16.22 23.32 -10.75
N ASP A 317 16.30 23.22 -12.07
CA ASP A 317 15.55 22.36 -12.97
C ASP A 317 16.33 21.11 -13.40
N CYS A 318 17.38 20.75 -12.64
CA CYS A 318 18.21 19.59 -12.91
C CYS A 318 17.39 18.31 -13.02
N THR A 319 17.48 17.65 -14.16
CA THR A 319 16.82 16.36 -14.45
C THR A 319 17.57 15.15 -13.87
N HIS A 320 18.79 15.40 -13.37
CA HIS A 320 19.73 14.41 -12.84
C HIS A 320 20.20 13.36 -13.85
N GLN A 321 19.99 13.60 -15.15
CA GLN A 321 20.44 12.72 -16.24
C GLN A 321 21.81 13.14 -16.77
N ASN A 322 21.86 14.26 -17.46
CA ASN A 322 23.08 14.75 -18.14
C ASN A 322 23.52 16.15 -17.69
N ASP A 323 22.85 16.75 -16.71
CA ASP A 323 23.07 18.12 -16.30
C ASP A 323 24.46 18.32 -15.67
N PRO A 324 25.23 19.34 -16.08
CA PRO A 324 26.52 19.62 -15.47
C PRO A 324 26.35 20.15 -14.05
N GLY A 325 27.20 19.66 -13.13
CA GLY A 325 27.11 20.03 -11.71
C GLY A 325 25.96 19.38 -10.97
N CYS A 326 25.48 18.22 -11.43
CA CYS A 326 24.50 17.40 -10.76
C CYS A 326 25.12 16.67 -9.55
N LEU A 327 24.57 16.89 -8.36
CA LEU A 327 25.08 16.26 -7.13
C LEU A 327 24.77 14.76 -7.07
N ILE A 328 23.63 14.32 -7.62
CA ILE A 328 23.28 12.89 -7.67
C ILE A 328 24.31 12.14 -8.52
N ARG A 329 24.63 12.63 -9.72
CA ARG A 329 25.66 12.02 -10.57
C ARG A 329 27.02 11.99 -9.90
N ALA A 330 27.43 13.09 -9.28
CA ALA A 330 28.67 13.14 -8.52
C ALA A 330 28.67 12.15 -7.33
N ALA A 331 27.50 11.89 -6.72
CA ALA A 331 27.36 10.88 -5.68
C ALA A 331 27.50 9.46 -6.23
N VAL A 332 26.98 9.18 -7.43
CA VAL A 332 27.18 7.90 -8.13
C VAL A 332 28.64 7.69 -8.48
N GLU A 333 29.33 8.70 -9.03
CA GLU A 333 30.75 8.63 -9.41
C GLU A 333 31.68 8.31 -8.23
N ARG A 334 31.31 8.74 -7.00
CA ARG A 334 32.07 8.41 -5.78
C ARG A 334 31.50 7.21 -5.01
N ASN A 335 30.59 6.42 -5.60
CA ASN A 335 29.91 5.26 -4.99
C ASN A 335 29.13 5.57 -3.68
N ALA A 336 28.70 6.81 -3.48
CA ALA A 336 27.79 7.15 -2.38
C ALA A 336 26.33 6.81 -2.72
N ILE A 337 26.00 6.74 -4.00
CA ILE A 337 24.76 6.18 -4.54
C ILE A 337 25.16 4.97 -5.40
N ASP A 338 24.46 3.86 -5.23
CA ASP A 338 24.70 2.64 -6.00
C ASP A 338 24.40 2.89 -7.49
N PRO A 339 25.33 2.55 -8.42
CA PRO A 339 25.13 2.77 -9.85
C PRO A 339 23.92 2.02 -10.42
N GLN A 340 23.59 0.83 -9.92
CA GLN A 340 22.45 0.04 -10.40
C GLN A 340 21.12 0.72 -10.02
N ARG A 341 21.03 1.28 -8.81
CA ARG A 341 19.88 2.09 -8.38
C ARG A 341 19.70 3.34 -9.24
N TYR A 342 20.81 4.03 -9.55
CA TYR A 342 20.77 5.18 -10.46
C TYR A 342 20.32 4.78 -11.87
N GLN A 343 20.79 3.64 -12.39
CA GLN A 343 20.32 3.13 -13.69
C GLN A 343 18.82 2.76 -13.65
N SER A 344 18.35 2.20 -12.55
CA SER A 344 16.90 1.97 -12.35
C SER A 344 16.10 3.28 -12.38
N TYR A 345 16.59 4.33 -11.72
CA TYR A 345 15.98 5.66 -11.76
C TYR A 345 15.83 6.17 -13.20
N LEU A 346 16.91 6.14 -13.98
CA LEU A 346 16.89 6.59 -15.38
C LEU A 346 15.86 5.80 -16.20
N LYS A 347 15.84 4.47 -16.09
CA LYS A 347 14.86 3.61 -16.77
C LYS A 347 13.42 3.91 -16.36
N ILE A 348 13.17 4.22 -15.09
CA ILE A 348 11.83 4.60 -14.61
C ILE A 348 11.41 5.92 -15.23
N VAL A 349 12.27 6.93 -15.22
CA VAL A 349 11.99 8.25 -15.82
C VAL A 349 11.71 8.12 -17.31
N ASP A 350 12.57 7.41 -18.05
CA ASP A 350 12.38 7.18 -19.50
C ASP A 350 11.07 6.45 -19.82
N SER A 351 10.64 5.53 -18.93
CA SER A 351 9.40 4.78 -19.12
C SER A 351 8.12 5.60 -18.91
N LEU A 352 8.22 6.75 -18.23
CA LEU A 352 7.05 7.61 -17.99
C LEU A 352 6.49 8.19 -19.28
N ASP A 353 7.38 8.66 -20.14
CA ASP A 353 6.97 9.27 -21.43
C ASP A 353 6.34 8.23 -22.36
N GLN A 354 6.81 6.99 -22.32
CA GLN A 354 6.29 5.89 -23.15
C GLN A 354 4.92 5.37 -22.67
N ASN A 355 4.66 5.42 -21.36
CA ASN A 355 3.42 4.89 -20.76
C ASN A 355 2.36 5.97 -20.50
N ARG A 356 2.61 7.23 -20.87
CA ARG A 356 1.65 8.32 -20.74
C ARG A 356 0.49 8.06 -21.69
N PRO A 357 -0.74 7.85 -21.21
CA PRO A 357 -1.88 7.64 -22.08
C PRO A 357 -2.05 8.84 -23.03
N ALA A 358 -2.33 8.59 -24.31
CA ALA A 358 -2.40 9.61 -25.36
C ALA A 358 -3.43 10.75 -25.13
N TYR A 359 -4.32 10.59 -24.13
CA TYR A 359 -5.33 11.57 -23.74
C TYR A 359 -4.90 12.54 -22.63
N ILE A 360 -3.75 12.30 -21.98
CA ILE A 360 -3.14 13.26 -21.05
C ILE A 360 -2.14 14.08 -21.87
N LYS A 361 -2.65 14.94 -22.76
CA LYS A 361 -1.88 16.05 -23.33
C LYS A 361 -2.06 17.27 -22.43
N GLU A 362 -0.96 18.00 -22.22
CA GLU A 362 -0.83 19.22 -21.45
C GLU A 362 -1.96 20.24 -21.65
#